data_e73cf310bec21398c735be4bb08e81cc
#
_entry.id   e73cf310bec21398c735be4bb08e81cc
#
_cell.length_a   1.000
_cell.length_b   1.000
_cell.length_c   1.000
_cell.angle_alpha   90.00
_cell.angle_beta   90.00
_cell.angle_gamma   90.00
#
_symmetry.space_group_name_H-M   'P 1'
#
loop_
_entity.id
_entity.type
_entity.pdbx_description
1 polymer ?
#
loop_
_entity_poly.entity_id
_entity_poly.type
_entity_poly.pdbx_seq_one_letter_code
_entity_poly.pdbx_strand_id
1 'polypeptide(L)'
;KNSYVIGDRATDMELAVNMGCKGLLISSGLTTDLPNCTALSSWEDIYKQLVEAPRKAEVIRNTNETQISIQLDLDGTGKAKIKTGLGFFDHMLEQVARHGQLDLTIEAKGDLHIDEHHLIEDTGIALGDAFIKALGDKKGLFRYGFCLPMDDCLAQVALDFGGRPWIEWSANFKREKIGEMPTEMFFHFFKSFSDSAKCNLNMKAE
;
A
#
# COMPACT_ATOMS: atom_id res chain seq x y z
N LYS A 1 26.04 1.14 9.98
CA LYS A 1 25.15 0.41 10.91
C LYS A 1 24.16 -0.52 10.19
N ASN A 2 24.23 -0.65 8.86
CA ASN A 2 23.46 -1.60 8.06
C ASN A 2 24.42 -2.59 7.39
N SER A 3 25.32 -3.20 8.18
CA SER A 3 26.25 -4.21 7.68
C SER A 3 25.68 -5.59 7.98
N TYR A 4 25.97 -6.52 7.07
CA TYR A 4 25.57 -7.92 7.20
C TYR A 4 26.80 -8.81 7.12
N VAL A 5 26.81 -9.90 7.87
CA VAL A 5 27.71 -11.04 7.67
C VAL A 5 26.87 -12.14 7.03
N ILE A 6 27.30 -12.64 5.89
CA ILE A 6 26.66 -13.75 5.19
C ILE A 6 27.62 -14.94 5.23
N GLY A 7 27.15 -16.07 5.68
CA GLY A 7 27.99 -17.28 5.77
C GLY A 7 27.14 -18.54 5.85
N ASP A 8 27.81 -19.67 5.73
CA ASP A 8 27.21 -21.01 5.73
C ASP A 8 27.47 -21.79 7.04
N ARG A 9 28.11 -21.15 8.03
CA ARG A 9 28.52 -21.76 9.30
C ARG A 9 28.01 -20.99 10.50
N ALA A 10 27.82 -21.70 11.61
CA ALA A 10 27.45 -21.06 12.89
C ALA A 10 28.48 -20.02 13.34
N THR A 11 29.78 -20.25 13.08
CA THR A 11 30.85 -19.32 13.40
C THR A 11 30.74 -17.96 12.68
N ASP A 12 30.16 -17.96 11.49
CA ASP A 12 29.90 -16.70 10.77
C ASP A 12 28.82 -15.86 11.46
N MET A 13 27.86 -16.55 12.05
CA MET A 13 26.80 -15.89 12.83
C MET A 13 27.32 -15.35 14.18
N GLU A 14 28.24 -16.10 14.82
CA GLU A 14 28.96 -15.63 16.01
C GLU A 14 29.79 -14.38 15.67
N LEU A 15 30.45 -14.36 14.52
CA LEU A 15 31.17 -13.20 14.02
C LEU A 15 30.23 -12.00 13.84
N ALA A 16 29.04 -12.21 13.25
CA ALA A 16 28.04 -11.14 13.08
C ALA A 16 27.63 -10.53 14.42
N VAL A 17 27.34 -11.37 15.41
CA VAL A 17 27.00 -10.94 16.77
C VAL A 17 28.13 -10.12 17.40
N ASN A 18 29.37 -10.63 17.34
CA ASN A 18 30.54 -9.97 17.90
C ASN A 18 30.84 -8.61 17.25
N MET A 19 30.54 -8.47 15.96
CA MET A 19 30.69 -7.21 15.21
C MET A 19 29.49 -6.27 15.39
N GLY A 20 28.41 -6.69 16.05
CA GLY A 20 27.16 -5.91 16.16
C GLY A 20 26.46 -5.74 14.81
N CYS A 21 26.64 -6.69 13.90
CA CYS A 21 26.02 -6.73 12.58
C CYS A 21 24.81 -7.70 12.56
N LYS A 22 24.04 -7.66 11.47
CA LYS A 22 23.05 -8.71 11.20
C LYS A 22 23.75 -9.93 10.56
N GLY A 23 23.34 -11.14 10.95
CA GLY A 23 23.85 -12.40 10.38
C GLY A 23 22.81 -13.03 9.46
N LEU A 24 23.23 -13.46 8.25
CA LEU A 24 22.41 -14.25 7.34
C LEU A 24 23.11 -15.59 7.09
N LEU A 25 22.55 -16.65 7.68
CA LEU A 25 23.04 -18.01 7.54
C LEU A 25 22.42 -18.65 6.29
N ILE A 26 23.20 -18.93 5.28
CA ILE A 26 22.72 -19.67 4.11
C ILE A 26 22.85 -21.17 4.36
N SER A 27 21.72 -21.83 4.54
CA SER A 27 21.69 -23.28 4.77
C SER A 27 20.33 -23.88 4.53
N SER A 28 20.28 -25.05 3.92
CA SER A 28 19.05 -25.82 3.69
C SER A 28 18.61 -26.67 4.91
N GLY A 29 19.35 -26.62 6.02
CA GLY A 29 19.06 -27.48 7.18
C GLY A 29 19.55 -26.98 8.53
N LEU A 30 20.33 -25.88 8.57
CA LEU A 30 20.77 -25.28 9.82
C LEU A 30 19.84 -24.15 10.22
N THR A 31 19.57 -24.05 11.50
CA THR A 31 18.86 -22.92 12.13
C THR A 31 19.84 -22.13 12.99
N THR A 32 19.48 -20.91 13.35
CA THR A 32 20.26 -20.09 14.27
C THR A 32 19.32 -19.41 15.26
N ASP A 33 19.66 -19.52 16.55
CA ASP A 33 18.97 -18.81 17.65
C ASP A 33 19.77 -17.58 18.11
N LEU A 34 20.86 -17.26 17.42
CA LEU A 34 21.69 -16.10 17.75
C LEU A 34 20.96 -14.78 17.47
N PRO A 35 21.11 -13.78 18.34
CA PRO A 35 20.41 -12.50 18.19
C PRO A 35 20.80 -11.81 16.88
N ASN A 36 19.82 -11.22 16.20
CA ASN A 36 19.99 -10.55 14.89
C ASN A 36 20.52 -11.46 13.75
N CYS A 37 20.40 -12.78 13.90
CA CYS A 37 20.77 -13.75 12.86
C CYS A 37 19.51 -14.44 12.32
N THR A 38 19.49 -14.68 11.01
CA THR A 38 18.39 -15.36 10.31
C THR A 38 18.94 -16.44 9.40
N ALA A 39 18.37 -17.66 9.46
CA ALA A 39 18.70 -18.74 8.53
C ALA A 39 17.81 -18.65 7.29
N LEU A 40 18.40 -18.74 6.10
CA LEU A 40 17.75 -18.64 4.80
C LEU A 40 18.21 -19.82 3.92
N SER A 41 17.30 -20.31 3.06
CA SER A 41 17.52 -21.53 2.31
C SER A 41 18.27 -21.30 0.98
N SER A 42 18.28 -20.07 0.47
CA SER A 42 18.84 -19.75 -0.84
C SER A 42 19.46 -18.34 -0.91
N TRP A 43 20.30 -18.14 -1.92
CA TRP A 43 20.81 -16.81 -2.27
C TRP A 43 19.68 -15.84 -2.71
N GLU A 44 18.61 -16.37 -3.26
CA GLU A 44 17.42 -15.58 -3.62
C GLU A 44 16.72 -15.01 -2.38
N ASP A 45 16.60 -15.82 -1.32
CA ASP A 45 16.03 -15.37 -0.04
C ASP A 45 16.92 -14.32 0.62
N ILE A 46 18.26 -14.50 0.53
CA ILE A 46 19.22 -13.50 1.01
C ILE A 46 19.08 -12.19 0.24
N TYR A 47 18.97 -12.27 -1.10
CA TYR A 47 18.77 -11.11 -1.95
C TYR A 47 17.48 -10.37 -1.58
N LYS A 48 16.38 -11.08 -1.44
CA LYS A 48 15.08 -10.51 -1.00
C LYS A 48 15.25 -9.80 0.34
N GLN A 49 15.87 -10.43 1.31
CA GLN A 49 16.06 -9.85 2.65
C GLN A 49 17.01 -8.64 2.68
N LEU A 50 17.98 -8.56 1.77
CA LEU A 50 18.93 -7.45 1.69
C LEU A 50 18.41 -6.26 0.88
N VAL A 51 17.65 -6.53 -0.18
CA VAL A 51 17.25 -5.54 -1.18
C VAL A 51 15.78 -5.14 -1.04
N GLU A 52 14.94 -6.08 -0.63
CA GLU A 52 13.51 -5.87 -0.46
C GLU A 52 13.23 -5.50 1.01
N ALA A 53 13.37 -4.23 1.35
CA ALA A 53 12.75 -3.73 2.58
C ALA A 53 11.23 -4.00 2.49
N PRO A 54 10.59 -4.57 3.54
CA PRO A 54 9.15 -4.84 3.51
C PRO A 54 8.41 -3.55 3.15
N ARG A 55 7.62 -3.58 2.08
CA ARG A 55 6.83 -2.43 1.63
C ARG A 55 5.53 -2.35 2.43
N LYS A 56 5.67 -2.12 3.74
CA LYS A 56 4.57 -2.05 4.69
C LYS A 56 4.50 -0.69 5.35
N ALA A 57 3.29 -0.25 5.64
CA ALA A 57 3.08 0.98 6.36
C ALA A 57 1.87 0.89 7.30
N GLU A 58 1.96 1.64 8.37
CA GLU A 58 0.83 1.95 9.23
C GLU A 58 0.65 3.47 9.30
N VAL A 59 -0.60 3.93 9.15
CA VAL A 59 -0.99 5.33 9.20
C VAL A 59 -2.18 5.47 10.13
N ILE A 60 -2.08 6.42 11.05
CA ILE A 60 -3.20 6.89 11.86
C ILE A 60 -3.41 8.36 11.53
N ARG A 61 -4.63 8.71 11.11
CA ARG A 61 -5.05 10.06 10.83
C ARG A 61 -6.28 10.41 11.67
N ASN A 62 -6.15 11.40 12.52
CA ASN A 62 -7.25 11.91 13.34
C ASN A 62 -7.42 13.40 13.06
N THR A 63 -8.64 13.79 12.72
CA THR A 63 -9.09 15.18 12.63
C THR A 63 -10.21 15.41 13.66
N ASN A 64 -10.87 16.54 13.60
CA ASN A 64 -12.06 16.76 14.41
C ASN A 64 -13.25 15.93 13.89
N GLU A 65 -13.26 15.64 12.60
CA GLU A 65 -14.38 15.01 11.88
C GLU A 65 -14.15 13.51 11.70
N THR A 66 -12.87 13.06 11.63
CA THR A 66 -12.57 11.67 11.28
C THR A 66 -11.51 11.03 12.18
N GLN A 67 -11.59 9.70 12.32
CA GLN A 67 -10.58 8.85 12.95
C GLN A 67 -10.30 7.66 12.03
N ILE A 68 -9.09 7.60 11.48
CA ILE A 68 -8.74 6.62 10.45
C ILE A 68 -7.44 5.91 10.82
N SER A 69 -7.46 4.59 10.72
CA SER A 69 -6.29 3.73 10.85
C SER A 69 -6.17 2.85 9.61
N ILE A 70 -4.99 2.84 9.00
CA ILE A 70 -4.67 2.05 7.82
C ILE A 70 -3.42 1.22 8.06
N GLN A 71 -3.50 -0.07 7.76
CA GLN A 71 -2.34 -0.96 7.64
C GLN A 71 -2.28 -1.46 6.20
N LEU A 72 -1.13 -1.29 5.56
CA LEU A 72 -0.88 -1.62 4.17
C LEU A 72 0.36 -2.50 4.04
N ASP A 73 0.24 -3.58 3.27
CA ASP A 73 1.34 -4.40 2.79
C ASP A 73 1.26 -4.49 1.27
N LEU A 74 2.20 -3.84 0.58
CA LEU A 74 2.25 -3.84 -0.89
C LEU A 74 2.71 -5.17 -1.48
N ASP A 75 3.31 -6.04 -0.67
CA ASP A 75 3.75 -7.40 -1.02
C ASP A 75 2.78 -8.45 -0.48
N GLY A 76 1.52 -8.08 -0.32
CA GLY A 76 0.46 -8.91 0.22
C GLY A 76 -0.08 -9.96 -0.73
N THR A 77 -1.24 -10.52 -0.37
CA THR A 77 -1.92 -11.60 -1.11
C THR A 77 -3.35 -11.26 -1.50
N GLY A 78 -3.75 -9.99 -1.36
CA GLY A 78 -5.10 -9.50 -1.68
C GLY A 78 -6.08 -9.61 -0.52
N LYS A 79 -5.61 -9.69 0.73
CA LYS A 79 -6.47 -9.73 1.92
C LYS A 79 -6.96 -8.34 2.27
N ALA A 80 -8.27 -8.20 2.43
CA ALA A 80 -8.92 -6.95 2.81
C ALA A 80 -9.68 -7.08 4.12
N LYS A 81 -9.58 -6.06 4.97
CA LYS A 81 -10.43 -5.87 6.15
C LYS A 81 -10.78 -4.39 6.21
N ILE A 82 -11.91 -4.03 5.62
CA ILE A 82 -12.31 -2.64 5.42
C ILE A 82 -13.57 -2.35 6.23
N LYS A 83 -13.59 -1.22 6.94
CA LYS A 83 -14.72 -0.78 7.73
C LYS A 83 -14.73 0.75 7.79
N THR A 84 -15.46 1.37 6.88
CA THR A 84 -15.66 2.84 6.84
C THR A 84 -17.06 3.26 7.27
N GLY A 85 -18.02 2.35 7.24
CA GLY A 85 -19.43 2.64 7.49
C GLY A 85 -20.21 2.95 6.21
N LEU A 86 -19.56 3.01 5.05
CA LEU A 86 -20.15 3.19 3.73
C LEU A 86 -19.99 1.90 2.91
N GLY A 87 -21.06 1.12 2.77
CA GLY A 87 -20.97 -0.25 2.23
C GLY A 87 -20.40 -0.32 0.83
N PHE A 88 -20.78 0.62 -0.07
CA PHE A 88 -20.23 0.65 -1.41
C PHE A 88 -18.74 1.06 -1.42
N PHE A 89 -18.33 2.01 -0.58
CA PHE A 89 -16.96 2.43 -0.46
C PHE A 89 -16.05 1.30 0.09
N ASP A 90 -16.53 0.58 1.12
CA ASP A 90 -15.87 -0.60 1.65
C ASP A 90 -15.61 -1.62 0.54
N HIS A 91 -16.66 -1.93 -0.26
CA HIS A 91 -16.54 -2.86 -1.39
C HIS A 91 -15.51 -2.41 -2.42
N MET A 92 -15.46 -1.14 -2.79
CA MET A 92 -14.48 -0.61 -3.75
C MET A 92 -13.04 -0.71 -3.23
N LEU A 93 -12.80 -0.39 -1.96
CA LEU A 93 -11.49 -0.53 -1.33
C LEU A 93 -11.04 -2.01 -1.22
N GLU A 94 -11.99 -2.92 -0.99
CA GLU A 94 -11.72 -4.37 -1.06
C GLU A 94 -11.29 -4.81 -2.46
N GLN A 95 -11.89 -4.25 -3.53
CA GLN A 95 -11.46 -4.54 -4.90
C GLN A 95 -10.04 -4.02 -5.17
N VAL A 96 -9.67 -2.85 -4.65
CA VAL A 96 -8.28 -2.34 -4.73
C VAL A 96 -7.30 -3.32 -4.09
N ALA A 97 -7.60 -3.80 -2.89
CA ALA A 97 -6.76 -4.78 -2.21
C ALA A 97 -6.66 -6.10 -2.99
N ARG A 98 -7.79 -6.65 -3.39
CA ARG A 98 -7.87 -7.96 -4.05
C ARG A 98 -7.20 -7.97 -5.41
N HIS A 99 -7.51 -7.01 -6.27
CA HIS A 99 -6.97 -6.95 -7.63
C HIS A 99 -5.56 -6.40 -7.68
N GLY A 100 -5.20 -5.51 -6.73
CA GLY A 100 -3.82 -5.05 -6.54
C GLY A 100 -2.91 -6.05 -5.86
N GLN A 101 -3.46 -7.16 -5.34
CA GLN A 101 -2.74 -8.18 -4.57
C GLN A 101 -1.96 -7.61 -3.37
N LEU A 102 -2.51 -6.57 -2.76
CA LEU A 102 -1.98 -5.98 -1.54
C LEU A 102 -2.86 -6.36 -0.33
N ASP A 103 -2.27 -6.47 0.86
CA ASP A 103 -3.05 -6.67 2.06
C ASP A 103 -3.40 -5.30 2.65
N LEU A 104 -4.69 -5.03 2.90
CA LEU A 104 -5.19 -3.73 3.32
C LEU A 104 -6.19 -3.87 4.47
N THR A 105 -5.87 -3.23 5.58
CA THR A 105 -6.81 -3.05 6.68
C THR A 105 -7.12 -1.57 6.83
N ILE A 106 -8.41 -1.20 6.82
CA ILE A 106 -8.88 0.17 7.06
C ILE A 106 -9.98 0.12 8.12
N GLU A 107 -9.78 0.85 9.20
CA GLU A 107 -10.82 1.20 10.16
C GLU A 107 -10.98 2.72 10.14
N ALA A 108 -12.14 3.20 9.69
CA ALA A 108 -12.43 4.61 9.60
C ALA A 108 -13.77 4.94 10.26
N LYS A 109 -13.80 6.04 11.00
CA LYS A 109 -15.00 6.62 11.59
C LYS A 109 -15.04 8.08 11.23
N GLY A 110 -16.16 8.57 10.75
CA GLY A 110 -16.40 9.97 10.40
C GLY A 110 -17.73 10.45 10.91
N ASP A 111 -17.96 11.72 10.69
CA ASP A 111 -19.20 12.44 11.02
C ASP A 111 -20.32 12.20 9.99
N LEU A 112 -20.58 10.93 9.65
CA LEU A 112 -21.58 10.50 8.66
C LEU A 112 -23.00 11.04 8.90
N HIS A 113 -23.26 11.60 10.08
CA HIS A 113 -24.50 12.30 10.36
C HIS A 113 -24.57 13.71 9.72
N ILE A 114 -23.43 14.23 9.27
CA ILE A 114 -23.33 15.45 8.46
C ILE A 114 -23.38 15.06 6.98
N ASP A 115 -22.32 14.40 6.51
CA ASP A 115 -22.22 13.79 5.18
C ASP A 115 -21.05 12.78 5.13
N GLU A 116 -20.80 12.22 3.95
CA GLU A 116 -19.71 11.25 3.70
C GLU A 116 -18.39 11.90 3.23
N HIS A 117 -18.36 13.19 2.94
CA HIS A 117 -17.28 13.90 2.28
C HIS A 117 -15.96 13.78 3.05
N HIS A 118 -15.97 14.22 4.33
CA HIS A 118 -14.77 14.20 5.16
C HIS A 118 -14.17 12.80 5.28
N LEU A 119 -15.01 11.79 5.47
CA LEU A 119 -14.57 10.40 5.61
C LEU A 119 -13.90 9.89 4.35
N ILE A 120 -14.46 10.15 3.18
CA ILE A 120 -13.94 9.68 1.89
C ILE A 120 -12.62 10.38 1.54
N GLU A 121 -12.56 11.71 1.66
CA GLU A 121 -11.33 12.46 1.39
C GLU A 121 -10.20 12.09 2.35
N ASP A 122 -10.47 12.07 3.65
CA ASP A 122 -9.48 11.75 4.67
C ASP A 122 -8.99 10.29 4.55
N THR A 123 -9.84 9.36 4.12
CA THR A 123 -9.43 8.00 3.79
C THR A 123 -8.49 7.99 2.58
N GLY A 124 -8.78 8.79 1.55
CA GLY A 124 -7.90 8.98 0.39
C GLY A 124 -6.53 9.53 0.79
N ILE A 125 -6.49 10.55 1.64
CA ILE A 125 -5.26 11.12 2.19
C ILE A 125 -4.47 10.08 2.97
N ALA A 126 -5.11 9.40 3.93
CA ALA A 126 -4.44 8.42 4.78
C ALA A 126 -3.90 7.22 3.98
N LEU A 127 -4.64 6.78 2.94
CA LEU A 127 -4.20 5.72 2.04
C LEU A 127 -3.01 6.18 1.19
N GLY A 128 -3.04 7.40 0.66
CA GLY A 128 -1.91 7.99 -0.06
C GLY A 128 -0.65 8.08 0.79
N ASP A 129 -0.77 8.49 2.05
CA ASP A 129 0.32 8.51 3.03
C ASP A 129 0.86 7.10 3.32
N ALA A 130 -0.02 6.10 3.40
CA ALA A 130 0.39 4.71 3.57
C ALA A 130 1.18 4.20 2.36
N PHE A 131 0.73 4.51 1.15
CA PHE A 131 1.46 4.15 -0.07
C PHE A 131 2.84 4.81 -0.12
N ILE A 132 2.97 6.12 0.12
CA ILE A 132 4.27 6.80 0.08
C ILE A 132 5.25 6.25 1.12
N LYS A 133 4.75 5.92 2.32
CA LYS A 133 5.56 5.29 3.38
C LYS A 133 6.03 3.89 3.01
N ALA A 134 5.13 3.06 2.46
CA ALA A 134 5.43 1.70 2.07
C ALA A 134 6.39 1.64 0.86
N LEU A 135 6.25 2.56 -0.10
CA LEU A 135 7.12 2.66 -1.27
C LEU A 135 8.55 3.14 -0.96
N GLY A 136 8.74 3.83 0.16
CA GLY A 136 10.06 4.27 0.60
C GLY A 136 10.79 5.15 -0.40
N ASP A 137 12.00 4.77 -0.81
CA ASP A 137 12.84 5.52 -1.75
C ASP A 137 12.43 5.36 -3.22
N LYS A 138 11.44 4.54 -3.50
CA LYS A 138 10.83 4.28 -4.83
C LYS A 138 11.80 3.72 -5.88
N LYS A 139 12.99 3.24 -5.47
CA LYS A 139 13.92 2.61 -6.40
C LYS A 139 13.31 1.34 -7.00
N GLY A 140 13.47 1.20 -8.31
CA GLY A 140 12.93 0.06 -9.04
C GLY A 140 11.45 0.12 -9.37
N LEU A 141 10.73 1.21 -9.01
CA LEU A 141 9.35 1.40 -9.42
C LEU A 141 9.27 1.85 -10.87
N PHE A 142 8.38 1.20 -11.60
CA PHE A 142 8.04 1.57 -12.97
C PHE A 142 6.76 2.42 -12.99
N ARG A 143 6.62 3.24 -14.00
CA ARG A 143 5.33 3.83 -14.37
C ARG A 143 4.43 2.72 -14.88
N TYR A 144 3.16 2.76 -14.53
CA TYR A 144 2.24 1.70 -14.84
C TYR A 144 0.96 2.24 -15.45
N GLY A 145 0.46 1.56 -16.46
CA GLY A 145 -0.83 1.84 -17.07
C GLY A 145 -1.61 0.56 -17.29
N PHE A 146 -2.91 0.64 -17.12
CA PHE A 146 -3.81 -0.46 -17.27
C PHE A 146 -5.08 -0.03 -18.01
N CYS A 147 -5.57 -0.90 -18.90
CA CYS A 147 -6.83 -0.72 -19.60
C CYS A 147 -7.65 -1.99 -19.38
N LEU A 148 -8.83 -1.85 -18.78
CA LEU A 148 -9.67 -2.97 -18.37
C LEU A 148 -11.10 -2.77 -18.87
N PRO A 149 -11.64 -3.72 -19.67
CA PRO A 149 -13.06 -3.75 -20.00
C PRO A 149 -13.86 -4.43 -18.90
N MET A 150 -15.08 -3.98 -18.69
CA MET A 150 -16.10 -4.66 -17.90
C MET A 150 -17.47 -4.42 -18.56
N ASP A 151 -17.97 -5.44 -19.20
CA ASP A 151 -19.20 -5.42 -20.05
C ASP A 151 -19.11 -4.29 -21.11
N ASP A 152 -19.94 -3.28 -21.02
CA ASP A 152 -20.01 -2.12 -21.90
C ASP A 152 -19.15 -0.93 -21.43
N CYS A 153 -18.38 -1.09 -20.35
CA CYS A 153 -17.52 -0.05 -19.79
C CYS A 153 -16.04 -0.35 -20.08
N LEU A 154 -15.28 0.70 -20.33
CA LEU A 154 -13.83 0.65 -20.46
C LEU A 154 -13.17 1.62 -19.49
N ALA A 155 -12.29 1.13 -18.62
CA ALA A 155 -11.50 1.96 -17.74
C ALA A 155 -10.02 1.95 -18.15
N GLN A 156 -9.42 3.14 -18.23
CA GLN A 156 -7.99 3.34 -18.48
C GLN A 156 -7.40 4.09 -17.29
N VAL A 157 -6.30 3.58 -16.73
CA VAL A 157 -5.59 4.20 -15.62
C VAL A 157 -4.11 4.21 -15.94
N ALA A 158 -3.46 5.37 -15.77
CA ALA A 158 -2.01 5.48 -15.81
C ALA A 158 -1.51 6.15 -14.53
N LEU A 159 -0.48 5.57 -13.92
CA LEU A 159 0.02 5.93 -12.59
C LEU A 159 1.54 6.09 -12.59
N ASP A 160 2.04 7.18 -12.00
CA ASP A 160 3.46 7.42 -11.75
C ASP A 160 3.66 8.03 -10.36
N PHE A 161 4.36 7.32 -9.48
CA PHE A 161 4.75 7.82 -8.15
C PHE A 161 5.97 8.76 -8.22
N GLY A 162 6.03 9.63 -9.23
CA GLY A 162 7.14 10.53 -9.54
C GLY A 162 7.38 11.69 -8.56
N GLY A 163 6.58 11.80 -7.50
CA GLY A 163 6.72 12.84 -6.47
C GLY A 163 6.02 14.17 -6.81
N ARG A 164 5.37 14.27 -7.96
CA ARG A 164 4.60 15.44 -8.41
C ARG A 164 3.13 15.05 -8.52
N PRO A 165 2.28 15.46 -7.56
CA PRO A 165 0.87 15.12 -7.59
C PRO A 165 0.18 15.82 -8.76
N TRP A 166 -0.62 15.07 -9.49
CA TRP A 166 -1.50 15.56 -10.53
C TRP A 166 -2.58 14.54 -10.81
N ILE A 167 -3.80 14.97 -10.99
CA ILE A 167 -4.88 14.12 -11.45
C ILE A 167 -5.45 14.65 -12.77
N GLU A 168 -5.55 13.76 -13.75
CA GLU A 168 -6.35 13.96 -14.95
C GLU A 168 -7.54 13.02 -14.87
N TRP A 169 -8.75 13.60 -14.91
CA TRP A 169 -9.97 12.87 -14.67
C TRP A 169 -10.93 13.02 -15.85
N SER A 170 -11.31 11.91 -16.45
CA SER A 170 -12.29 11.82 -17.53
C SER A 170 -13.23 10.65 -17.29
N ALA A 171 -14.12 10.79 -16.33
CA ALA A 171 -15.19 9.85 -16.04
C ALA A 171 -16.45 10.59 -15.71
N ASN A 172 -17.52 10.30 -16.45
CA ASN A 172 -18.82 10.94 -16.29
C ASN A 172 -19.84 9.91 -15.80
N PHE A 173 -20.37 10.12 -14.62
CA PHE A 173 -21.39 9.26 -14.04
C PHE A 173 -22.79 9.84 -14.32
N LYS A 174 -23.71 8.96 -14.77
CA LYS A 174 -25.12 9.33 -14.99
C LYS A 174 -25.97 9.29 -13.72
N ARG A 175 -25.51 8.52 -12.74
CA ARG A 175 -26.18 8.39 -11.43
C ARG A 175 -25.58 9.40 -10.45
N GLU A 176 -26.41 10.00 -9.62
CA GLU A 176 -25.94 10.88 -8.54
C GLU A 176 -25.29 10.10 -7.40
N LYS A 177 -25.80 8.91 -7.09
CA LYS A 177 -25.31 8.06 -6.00
C LYS A 177 -25.26 6.58 -6.40
N ILE A 178 -24.32 5.84 -5.78
CA ILE A 178 -24.26 4.38 -5.79
C ILE A 178 -24.19 3.93 -4.33
N GLY A 179 -25.23 3.23 -3.87
CA GLY A 179 -25.42 3.03 -2.44
C GLY A 179 -25.52 4.37 -1.70
N GLU A 180 -24.75 4.52 -0.66
CA GLU A 180 -24.65 5.76 0.14
C GLU A 180 -23.67 6.79 -0.46
N MET A 181 -22.84 6.39 -1.43
CA MET A 181 -21.74 7.19 -1.97
C MET A 181 -22.19 8.03 -3.17
N PRO A 182 -22.11 9.39 -3.11
CA PRO A 182 -22.29 10.26 -4.28
C PRO A 182 -21.17 10.01 -5.30
N THR A 183 -21.51 10.06 -6.57
CA THR A 183 -20.54 9.74 -7.64
C THR A 183 -19.46 10.81 -7.79
N GLU A 184 -19.71 12.04 -7.40
CA GLU A 184 -18.69 13.10 -7.33
C GLU A 184 -17.55 12.76 -6.37
N MET A 185 -17.83 11.97 -5.32
CA MET A 185 -16.83 11.58 -4.32
C MET A 185 -15.74 10.66 -4.86
N PHE A 186 -15.94 10.02 -6.03
CA PHE A 186 -14.85 9.29 -6.70
C PHE A 186 -13.70 10.22 -7.07
N PHE A 187 -14.02 11.39 -7.66
CA PHE A 187 -12.99 12.37 -7.97
C PHE A 187 -12.28 12.87 -6.70
N HIS A 188 -13.03 13.20 -5.67
CA HIS A 188 -12.49 13.68 -4.39
C HIS A 188 -11.55 12.66 -3.73
N PHE A 189 -11.95 11.39 -3.71
CA PHE A 189 -11.10 10.30 -3.20
C PHE A 189 -9.77 10.20 -3.96
N PHE A 190 -9.83 10.09 -5.30
CA PHE A 190 -8.62 9.93 -6.11
C PHE A 190 -7.75 11.19 -6.13
N LYS A 191 -8.35 12.38 -6.01
CA LYS A 191 -7.62 13.64 -5.87
C LYS A 191 -6.84 13.66 -4.56
N SER A 192 -7.50 13.35 -3.45
CA SER A 192 -6.89 13.28 -2.13
C SER A 192 -5.78 12.22 -2.06
N PHE A 193 -6.03 11.05 -2.65
CA PHE A 193 -5.01 10.00 -2.78
C PHE A 193 -3.81 10.47 -3.61
N SER A 194 -4.03 11.04 -4.80
CA SER A 194 -2.95 11.51 -5.68
C SER A 194 -2.08 12.55 -5.01
N ASP A 195 -2.70 13.51 -4.32
CA ASP A 195 -1.98 14.58 -3.61
C ASP A 195 -1.12 14.02 -2.47
N SER A 196 -1.65 13.11 -1.66
CA SER A 196 -0.96 12.52 -0.53
C SER A 196 0.11 11.51 -0.96
N ALA A 197 -0.21 10.62 -1.88
CA ALA A 197 0.74 9.66 -2.46
C ALA A 197 1.80 10.32 -3.36
N LYS A 198 1.65 11.62 -3.64
CA LYS A 198 2.54 12.39 -4.54
C LYS A 198 2.72 11.69 -5.88
N CYS A 199 1.61 11.25 -6.45
CA CYS A 199 1.59 10.55 -7.71
C CYS A 199 0.87 11.35 -8.82
N ASN A 200 1.27 11.09 -10.05
CA ASN A 200 0.54 11.52 -11.23
C ASN A 200 -0.43 10.40 -11.60
N LEU A 201 -1.71 10.73 -11.66
CA LEU A 201 -2.80 9.79 -11.89
C LEU A 201 -3.68 10.28 -13.04
N ASN A 202 -3.73 9.50 -14.12
CA ASN A 202 -4.62 9.76 -15.25
C ASN A 202 -5.67 8.66 -15.31
N MET A 203 -6.93 9.04 -15.30
CA MET A 203 -8.07 8.13 -15.29
C MET A 203 -9.09 8.52 -16.33
N LYS A 204 -9.51 7.54 -17.13
CA LYS A 204 -10.60 7.66 -18.08
C LYS A 204 -11.54 6.46 -17.93
N ALA A 205 -12.85 6.72 -17.91
CA ALA A 205 -13.88 5.68 -17.98
C ALA A 205 -14.96 6.08 -18.99
N GLU A 206 -15.33 5.15 -19.88
CA GLU A 206 -16.36 5.31 -20.90
C GLU A 206 -17.15 4.02 -21.14
#